data_a192dc4df3852548e1969de8bee322f3
#
_entry.id   a192dc4df3852548e1969de8bee322f3
#
_cell.length_a   1.000
_cell.length_b   1.000
_cell.length_c   1.000
_cell.angle_alpha   90.00
_cell.angle_beta   90.00
_cell.angle_gamma   90.00
#
_symmetry.space_group_name_H-M   'P 1'
#
loop_
_entity.id
_entity.type
_entity.pdbx_description
1 polymer ?
#
loop_
_entity_poly.entity_id
_entity_poly.type
_entity_poly.pdbx_seq_one_letter_code
_entity_poly.pdbx_strand_id
1 'polypeptide(L)'
;LLIPTTYIVEIVHATYSDYIKMQDAIMLRIRDQVIPIYNLSSIIETDEKNNSSNSLNYDSIVVVEYLEQKVGIIVSDVFNTVSVVVKPLPKVFENYNILQGIIFDENYDIVPIINIPDVLLKFSNLLNYDVKKFEVKSQKKKHQILVVDDSITTRQIEKTILQAEGFVVDTATDGIDALNKIKNEVFDAIVTDIKMP
;
A
#
# COMPACT_ATOMS: atom_id res chain seq x y z
N LEU A 1 -10.11 -12.34 -14.83
CA LEU A 1 -10.77 -11.47 -13.86
C LEU A 1 -10.31 -10.02 -14.07
N LEU A 2 -11.20 -9.05 -13.93
CA LEU A 2 -10.88 -7.62 -14.02
C LEU A 2 -11.16 -6.92 -12.67
N ILE A 3 -10.27 -5.99 -12.32
CA ILE A 3 -10.43 -5.09 -11.18
C ILE A 3 -10.60 -3.67 -11.72
N PRO A 4 -11.68 -2.94 -11.34
CA PRO A 4 -11.85 -1.56 -11.79
C PRO A 4 -10.70 -0.68 -11.29
N THR A 5 -10.05 0.05 -12.20
CA THR A 5 -8.90 0.90 -11.90
C THR A 5 -9.22 2.04 -10.93
N THR A 6 -10.48 2.44 -10.83
CA THR A 6 -10.95 3.48 -9.91
C THR A 6 -10.71 3.15 -8.43
N TYR A 7 -10.55 1.88 -8.09
CA TYR A 7 -10.25 1.42 -6.73
C TYR A 7 -8.77 1.10 -6.52
N ILE A 8 -7.97 1.01 -7.58
CA ILE A 8 -6.55 0.62 -7.48
C ILE A 8 -5.71 1.82 -7.04
N VAL A 9 -5.01 1.67 -5.94
CA VAL A 9 -4.06 2.66 -5.43
C VAL A 9 -2.67 2.42 -6.01
N GLU A 10 -2.19 1.18 -5.88
CA GLU A 10 -0.88 0.76 -6.38
C GLU A 10 -0.81 -0.76 -6.54
N ILE A 11 0.18 -1.23 -7.29
CA ILE A 11 0.51 -2.65 -7.42
C ILE A 11 1.88 -2.85 -6.80
N VAL A 12 1.99 -3.80 -5.88
CA VAL A 12 3.21 -4.05 -5.11
C VAL A 12 3.66 -5.49 -5.34
N HIS A 13 4.96 -5.66 -5.59
CA HIS A 13 5.60 -6.96 -5.55
C HIS A 13 6.21 -7.14 -4.16
N ALA A 14 5.56 -7.97 -3.33
CA ALA A 14 5.98 -8.17 -1.96
C ALA A 14 7.02 -9.28 -1.84
N THR A 15 7.96 -9.09 -0.91
CA THR A 15 8.94 -10.10 -0.52
C THR A 15 8.56 -10.68 0.84
N TYR A 16 9.14 -11.84 1.20
CA TYR A 16 8.84 -12.51 2.47
C TYR A 16 8.97 -11.59 3.69
N SER A 17 9.89 -10.64 3.68
CA SER A 17 10.13 -9.69 4.78
C SER A 17 9.03 -8.65 4.96
N ASP A 18 8.18 -8.45 3.97
CA ASP A 18 7.13 -7.44 3.98
C ASP A 18 5.84 -7.95 4.64
N TYR A 19 5.74 -9.29 4.83
CA TYR A 19 4.59 -9.92 5.45
C TYR A 19 4.70 -9.95 6.97
N ILE A 20 3.60 -9.61 7.62
CA ILE A 20 3.44 -9.70 9.07
C ILE A 20 2.29 -10.64 9.37
N LYS A 21 2.57 -11.77 10.03
CA LYS A 21 1.53 -12.71 10.44
C LYS A 21 0.98 -12.31 11.81
N MET A 22 -0.32 -12.06 11.88
CA MET A 22 -1.04 -11.73 13.11
C MET A 22 -2.19 -12.73 13.30
N GLN A 23 -2.12 -13.56 14.34
CA GLN A 23 -3.13 -14.58 14.69
C GLN A 23 -3.78 -15.22 13.44
N ASP A 24 -4.94 -14.70 13.01
CA ASP A 24 -5.71 -15.23 11.88
C ASP A 24 -5.63 -14.37 10.61
N ALA A 25 -4.77 -13.33 10.57
CA ALA A 25 -4.64 -12.42 9.45
C ALA A 25 -3.20 -12.31 8.97
N ILE A 26 -3.03 -12.19 7.66
CA ILE A 26 -1.75 -11.82 7.05
C ILE A 26 -1.83 -10.34 6.69
N MET A 27 -0.84 -9.60 7.13
CA MET A 27 -0.71 -8.18 6.87
C MET A 27 0.50 -7.93 5.98
N LEU A 28 0.44 -6.90 5.16
CA LEU A 28 1.55 -6.43 4.34
C LEU A 28 2.01 -5.07 4.83
N ARG A 29 3.32 -4.91 5.00
CA ARG A 29 3.92 -3.61 5.26
C ARG A 29 4.28 -2.95 3.93
N ILE A 30 3.67 -1.81 3.69
CA ILE A 30 3.98 -0.96 2.54
C ILE A 30 4.41 0.39 3.08
N ARG A 31 5.70 0.74 2.91
CA ARG A 31 6.27 1.98 3.47
C ARG A 31 5.95 2.10 4.97
N ASP A 32 5.18 3.11 5.37
CA ASP A 32 4.81 3.36 6.78
C ASP A 32 3.42 2.82 7.15
N GLN A 33 2.78 2.07 6.27
CA GLN A 33 1.45 1.51 6.49
C GLN A 33 1.49 -0.02 6.56
N VAL A 34 0.62 -0.56 7.38
CA VAL A 34 0.38 -2.01 7.44
C VAL A 34 -1.07 -2.23 7.02
N ILE A 35 -1.27 -2.98 5.95
CA ILE A 35 -2.59 -3.25 5.40
C ILE A 35 -2.89 -4.74 5.43
N PRO A 36 -4.15 -5.15 5.64
CA PRO A 36 -4.54 -6.54 5.52
C PRO A 36 -4.46 -7.00 4.08
N ILE A 37 -4.04 -8.26 3.89
CA ILE A 37 -4.03 -8.88 2.58
C ILE A 37 -4.87 -10.13 2.55
N TYR A 38 -5.50 -10.36 1.41
CA TYR A 38 -6.40 -11.49 1.22
C TYR A 38 -6.16 -12.16 -0.13
N ASN A 39 -6.33 -13.46 -0.12
CA ASN A 39 -6.42 -14.21 -1.37
C ASN A 39 -7.86 -14.19 -1.86
N LEU A 40 -8.07 -13.78 -3.10
CA LEU A 40 -9.40 -13.72 -3.70
C LEU A 40 -10.08 -15.10 -3.75
N SER A 41 -9.32 -16.17 -3.87
CA SER A 41 -9.84 -17.55 -3.83
C SER A 41 -10.54 -17.91 -2.52
N SER A 42 -10.23 -17.21 -1.42
CA SER A 42 -10.89 -17.44 -0.13
C SER A 42 -12.34 -16.93 -0.08
N ILE A 43 -12.73 -16.08 -1.03
CA ILE A 43 -14.09 -15.54 -1.14
C ILE A 43 -14.92 -16.30 -2.17
N ILE A 44 -14.26 -16.70 -3.25
CA ILE A 44 -14.83 -17.53 -4.30
C ILE A 44 -14.68 -18.96 -3.79
N GLU A 45 -15.72 -19.51 -3.13
CA GLU A 45 -15.77 -20.91 -2.75
C GLU A 45 -15.63 -21.77 -4.01
N THR A 46 -14.41 -22.03 -4.39
CA THR A 46 -14.10 -23.08 -5.35
C THR A 46 -13.88 -24.35 -4.53
N ASP A 47 -14.58 -25.43 -4.86
CA ASP A 47 -14.44 -26.77 -4.25
C ASP A 47 -13.03 -27.37 -4.37
N GLU A 48 -12.13 -26.67 -4.96
CA GLU A 48 -10.72 -27.02 -4.97
C GLU A 48 -10.08 -26.66 -3.61
N LYS A 49 -10.07 -27.64 -2.71
CA LYS A 49 -9.07 -27.73 -1.64
C LYS A 49 -7.69 -27.83 -2.29
N ASN A 50 -7.28 -26.79 -2.96
CA ASN A 50 -5.91 -26.69 -3.40
C ASN A 50 -5.06 -26.44 -2.18
N ASN A 51 -4.32 -27.47 -1.79
CA ASN A 51 -3.10 -27.41 -1.02
C ASN A 51 -2.16 -26.38 -1.68
N SER A 52 -2.46 -25.12 -1.49
CA SER A 52 -1.50 -24.05 -1.70
C SER A 52 -0.47 -24.22 -0.60
N SER A 53 0.48 -25.11 -0.85
CA SER A 53 1.76 -25.13 -0.16
C SER A 53 2.22 -23.69 0.01
N ASN A 54 2.57 -23.32 1.24
CA ASN A 54 3.11 -22.04 1.71
C ASN A 54 4.41 -21.62 0.99
N SER A 55 4.44 -21.60 -0.31
CA SER A 55 5.50 -20.94 -1.07
C SER A 55 5.08 -19.49 -1.31
N LEU A 56 5.38 -18.64 -0.33
CA LEU A 56 5.38 -17.19 -0.47
C LEU A 56 6.48 -16.78 -1.47
N ASN A 57 6.28 -17.10 -2.74
CA ASN A 57 7.16 -16.70 -3.82
C ASN A 57 6.53 -15.51 -4.51
N TYR A 58 7.04 -14.30 -4.24
CA TYR A 58 6.86 -13.07 -5.02
C TYR A 58 5.43 -12.87 -5.55
N ASP A 59 4.48 -12.74 -4.64
CA ASP A 59 3.11 -12.48 -5.02
C ASP A 59 2.94 -11.03 -5.49
N SER A 60 2.25 -10.84 -6.59
CA SER A 60 1.76 -9.52 -6.99
C SER A 60 0.55 -9.18 -6.15
N ILE A 61 0.57 -8.03 -5.51
CA ILE A 61 -0.51 -7.55 -4.66
C ILE A 61 -1.09 -6.28 -5.24
N VAL A 62 -2.37 -6.32 -5.55
CA VAL A 62 -3.13 -5.15 -5.98
C VAL A 62 -3.70 -4.49 -4.73
N VAL A 63 -3.21 -3.31 -4.41
CA VAL A 63 -3.75 -2.51 -3.29
C VAL A 63 -4.96 -1.74 -3.78
N VAL A 64 -6.10 -2.01 -3.17
CA VAL A 64 -7.36 -1.33 -3.46
C VAL A 64 -7.80 -0.50 -2.27
N GLU A 65 -8.51 0.60 -2.54
CA GLU A 65 -9.06 1.49 -1.52
C GLU A 65 -10.54 1.77 -1.78
N TYR A 66 -11.33 1.69 -0.73
CA TYR A 66 -12.74 2.10 -0.72
C TYR A 66 -13.11 2.63 0.67
N LEU A 67 -13.73 3.80 0.74
CA LEU A 67 -14.12 4.49 2.00
C LEU A 67 -12.95 4.58 3.00
N GLU A 68 -11.79 5.03 2.52
CA GLU A 68 -10.55 5.18 3.31
C GLU A 68 -9.96 3.86 3.85
N GLN A 69 -10.50 2.73 3.43
CA GLN A 69 -10.00 1.41 3.79
C GLN A 69 -9.11 0.87 2.67
N LYS A 70 -7.87 0.57 3.00
CA LYS A 70 -6.90 -0.06 2.08
C LYS A 70 -6.77 -1.54 2.38
N VAL A 71 -6.80 -2.33 1.32
CA VAL A 71 -6.66 -3.79 1.39
C VAL A 71 -5.81 -4.26 0.22
N GLY A 72 -4.92 -5.20 0.46
CA GLY A 72 -4.17 -5.87 -0.59
C GLY A 72 -4.88 -7.14 -1.05
N ILE A 73 -5.03 -7.30 -2.35
CA ILE A 73 -5.56 -8.51 -2.99
C ILE A 73 -4.39 -9.25 -3.63
N ILE A 74 -4.13 -10.46 -3.16
CA ILE A 74 -3.09 -11.33 -3.73
C ILE A 74 -3.58 -11.84 -5.08
N VAL A 75 -2.76 -11.65 -6.11
CA VAL A 75 -3.01 -12.09 -7.47
C VAL A 75 -1.78 -12.83 -8.02
N SER A 76 -2.01 -13.76 -8.93
CA SER A 76 -0.91 -14.53 -9.54
C SER A 76 -0.09 -13.65 -10.47
N ASP A 77 -0.76 -12.79 -11.23
CA ASP A 77 -0.10 -11.88 -12.18
C ASP A 77 -1.00 -10.69 -12.50
N VAL A 78 -0.41 -9.60 -12.95
CA VAL A 78 -1.11 -8.40 -13.40
C VAL A 78 -0.71 -8.11 -14.85
N PHE A 79 -1.70 -8.12 -15.72
CA PHE A 79 -1.51 -7.84 -17.13
C PHE A 79 -1.66 -6.34 -17.43
N ASN A 80 -2.40 -6.01 -18.45
CA ASN A 80 -2.58 -4.65 -18.93
C ASN A 80 -3.87 -4.02 -18.42
N THR A 81 -3.91 -2.68 -18.42
CA THR A 81 -5.15 -1.92 -18.27
C THR A 81 -5.86 -1.88 -19.61
N VAL A 82 -7.15 -2.20 -19.61
CA VAL A 82 -8.00 -2.21 -20.81
C VAL A 82 -9.24 -1.36 -20.59
N SER A 83 -9.70 -0.70 -21.64
CA SER A 83 -10.99 -0.02 -21.64
C SER A 83 -12.04 -0.97 -22.20
N VAL A 84 -13.08 -1.23 -21.42
CA VAL A 84 -14.07 -2.25 -21.76
C VAL A 84 -15.50 -1.75 -21.59
N VAL A 85 -16.42 -2.34 -22.33
CA VAL A 85 -17.86 -2.13 -22.13
C VAL A 85 -18.40 -3.23 -21.24
N VAL A 86 -18.80 -2.85 -20.04
CA VAL A 86 -19.35 -3.78 -19.05
C VAL A 86 -20.75 -4.23 -19.44
N LYS A 87 -20.99 -5.53 -19.41
CA LYS A 87 -22.31 -6.13 -19.57
C LYS A 87 -22.87 -6.54 -18.21
N PRO A 88 -24.19 -6.45 -18.01
CA PRO A 88 -24.81 -6.88 -16.78
C PRO A 88 -24.61 -8.39 -16.56
N LEU A 89 -24.64 -8.81 -15.31
CA LEU A 89 -24.56 -10.22 -14.95
C LEU A 89 -25.80 -10.96 -15.48
N PRO A 90 -25.63 -12.16 -16.05
CA PRO A 90 -26.72 -13.06 -16.28
C PRO A 90 -27.49 -13.39 -14.99
N LYS A 91 -28.80 -13.61 -15.05
CA LYS A 91 -29.64 -13.87 -13.87
C LYS A 91 -29.15 -14.97 -12.95
N VAL A 92 -28.48 -15.98 -13.48
CA VAL A 92 -27.88 -17.08 -12.69
C VAL A 92 -26.78 -16.60 -11.74
N PHE A 93 -26.18 -15.44 -11.96
CA PHE A 93 -25.11 -14.84 -11.14
C PHE A 93 -25.58 -13.64 -10.31
N GLU A 94 -26.87 -13.26 -10.33
CA GLU A 94 -27.38 -12.11 -9.58
C GLU A 94 -27.15 -12.23 -8.05
N ASN A 95 -27.03 -13.46 -7.54
CA ASN A 95 -26.74 -13.72 -6.12
C ASN A 95 -25.25 -13.58 -5.75
N TYR A 96 -24.37 -13.39 -6.74
CA TYR A 96 -22.93 -13.24 -6.50
C TYR A 96 -22.56 -11.75 -6.43
N ASN A 97 -22.84 -11.12 -5.30
CA ASN A 97 -22.60 -9.69 -5.07
C ASN A 97 -21.15 -9.26 -5.27
N ILE A 98 -20.19 -10.22 -5.20
CA ILE A 98 -18.76 -9.94 -5.44
C ILE A 98 -18.43 -9.61 -6.90
N LEU A 99 -19.39 -9.78 -7.81
CA LEU A 99 -19.24 -9.44 -9.22
C LEU A 99 -20.16 -8.27 -9.58
N GLN A 100 -19.65 -7.31 -10.32
CA GLN A 100 -20.46 -6.18 -10.81
C GLN A 100 -20.87 -6.30 -12.27
N GLY A 101 -20.26 -7.20 -13.03
CA GLY A 101 -20.53 -7.39 -14.45
C GLY A 101 -19.57 -8.37 -15.09
N ILE A 102 -19.73 -8.53 -16.39
CA ILE A 102 -18.85 -9.36 -17.23
C ILE A 102 -18.45 -8.60 -18.49
N ILE A 103 -17.37 -9.05 -19.10
CA ILE A 103 -17.04 -8.76 -20.50
C ILE A 103 -16.82 -10.06 -21.25
N PHE A 104 -16.75 -9.99 -22.57
CA PHE A 104 -16.20 -11.05 -23.40
C PHE A 104 -14.85 -10.60 -23.91
N ASP A 105 -13.85 -11.46 -23.82
CA ASP A 105 -12.54 -11.22 -24.41
C ASP A 105 -12.55 -11.47 -25.94
N GLU A 106 -11.40 -11.41 -26.56
CA GLU A 106 -11.23 -11.62 -28.00
C GLU A 106 -11.60 -13.04 -28.45
N ASN A 107 -11.55 -14.02 -27.55
CA ASN A 107 -11.90 -15.43 -27.79
C ASN A 107 -13.36 -15.72 -27.43
N TYR A 108 -14.15 -14.72 -27.06
CA TYR A 108 -15.51 -14.84 -26.52
C TYR A 108 -15.58 -15.53 -25.15
N ASP A 109 -14.48 -15.61 -24.43
CA ASP A 109 -14.48 -16.10 -23.06
C ASP A 109 -15.06 -15.07 -22.11
N ILE A 110 -15.80 -15.54 -21.10
CA ILE A 110 -16.42 -14.68 -20.10
C ILE A 110 -15.36 -14.25 -19.08
N VAL A 111 -15.11 -12.96 -18.99
CA VAL A 111 -14.20 -12.38 -17.99
C VAL A 111 -15.03 -11.57 -16.99
N PRO A 112 -15.13 -12.03 -15.73
CA PRO A 112 -15.88 -11.35 -14.70
C PRO A 112 -15.15 -10.09 -14.19
N ILE A 113 -15.94 -9.08 -13.81
CA ILE A 113 -15.48 -7.85 -13.17
C ILE A 113 -15.86 -7.89 -11.70
N ILE A 114 -14.88 -7.68 -10.84
CA ILE A 114 -15.05 -7.73 -9.38
C ILE A 114 -15.74 -6.46 -8.85
N ASN A 115 -16.62 -6.64 -7.88
CA ASN A 115 -17.22 -5.55 -7.09
C ASN A 115 -16.37 -5.31 -5.83
N ILE A 116 -15.48 -4.35 -5.87
CA ILE A 116 -14.55 -4.07 -4.76
C ILE A 116 -15.29 -3.73 -3.45
N PRO A 117 -16.32 -2.86 -3.41
CA PRO A 117 -17.09 -2.61 -2.20
C PRO A 117 -17.60 -3.89 -1.51
N ASP A 118 -18.22 -4.79 -2.25
CA ASP A 118 -18.80 -6.03 -1.68
C ASP A 118 -17.72 -7.04 -1.28
N VAL A 119 -16.61 -7.08 -2.00
CA VAL A 119 -15.43 -7.87 -1.63
C VAL A 119 -14.86 -7.41 -0.30
N LEU A 120 -14.69 -6.11 -0.11
CA LEU A 120 -14.18 -5.55 1.15
C LEU A 120 -15.15 -5.81 2.32
N LEU A 121 -16.45 -5.71 2.10
CA LEU A 121 -17.46 -6.08 3.09
C LEU A 121 -17.38 -7.56 3.49
N LYS A 122 -17.15 -8.46 2.53
CA LYS A 122 -16.94 -9.88 2.84
C LYS A 122 -15.67 -10.11 3.64
N PHE A 123 -14.57 -9.46 3.28
CA PHE A 123 -13.33 -9.56 4.04
C PHE A 123 -13.47 -9.07 5.47
N SER A 124 -14.15 -7.96 5.70
CA SER A 124 -14.38 -7.43 7.04
C SER A 124 -15.23 -8.39 7.90
N ASN A 125 -16.20 -9.08 7.31
CA ASN A 125 -17.04 -10.06 7.99
C ASN A 125 -16.29 -11.37 8.33
N LEU A 126 -15.38 -11.82 7.46
CA LEU A 126 -14.59 -13.03 7.68
C LEU A 126 -13.67 -12.93 8.89
N LEU A 127 -13.22 -11.73 9.22
CA LEU A 127 -12.25 -11.55 10.31
C LEU A 127 -12.87 -11.12 11.63
N ASN A 128 -14.16 -10.78 11.72
CA ASN A 128 -14.71 -10.05 12.88
C ASN A 128 -13.86 -8.81 13.26
N TYR A 129 -13.13 -8.27 12.32
CA TYR A 129 -12.18 -7.19 12.52
C TYR A 129 -12.81 -5.86 12.14
N ASP A 130 -12.98 -5.01 13.13
CA ASP A 130 -13.24 -3.59 12.91
C ASP A 130 -11.94 -2.97 12.36
N VAL A 131 -11.84 -2.83 11.03
CA VAL A 131 -10.66 -2.31 10.32
C VAL A 131 -10.23 -0.93 10.84
N LYS A 132 -11.13 -0.20 11.51
CA LYS A 132 -10.85 1.08 12.18
C LYS A 132 -9.90 0.99 13.39
N LYS A 133 -9.57 -0.23 13.88
CA LYS A 133 -8.70 -0.41 15.05
C LYS A 133 -7.22 -0.61 14.74
N PHE A 134 -6.84 -0.73 13.48
CA PHE A 134 -5.42 -0.82 13.12
C PHE A 134 -4.84 0.52 12.63
N GLU A 135 -5.10 1.59 13.37
CA GLU A 135 -4.00 2.52 13.57
C GLU A 135 -2.97 1.75 14.41
N VAL A 136 -2.12 0.97 13.74
CA VAL A 136 -0.80 0.77 14.30
C VAL A 136 -0.32 2.19 14.54
N LYS A 137 -0.21 2.57 15.80
CA LYS A 137 0.73 3.63 16.16
C LYS A 137 2.06 3.13 15.62
N SER A 138 2.28 3.31 14.32
CA SER A 138 3.61 3.35 13.80
C SER A 138 4.20 4.45 14.66
N GLN A 139 5.07 4.11 15.57
CA GLN A 139 6.11 5.03 15.94
C GLN A 139 6.78 5.28 14.59
N LYS A 140 6.27 6.28 13.86
CA LYS A 140 6.96 6.86 12.71
C LYS A 140 8.32 7.16 13.29
N LYS A 141 9.31 6.33 12.95
CA LYS A 141 10.69 6.72 13.15
C LYS A 141 10.82 7.98 12.30
N LYS A 142 10.62 9.13 12.96
CA LYS A 142 10.69 10.41 12.28
C LYS A 142 12.10 10.50 11.78
N HIS A 143 12.30 10.44 10.47
CA HIS A 143 13.63 10.59 9.89
C HIS A 143 14.20 11.95 10.29
N GLN A 144 15.42 11.93 10.77
CA GLN A 144 16.11 13.10 11.25
C GLN A 144 17.02 13.65 10.15
N ILE A 145 16.75 14.89 9.75
CA ILE A 145 17.50 15.57 8.67
C ILE A 145 18.27 16.75 9.26
N LEU A 146 19.53 16.88 8.88
CA LEU A 146 20.35 18.04 9.19
C LEU A 146 20.38 18.98 7.97
N VAL A 147 19.96 20.23 8.17
CA VAL A 147 20.03 21.30 7.17
C VAL A 147 21.21 22.22 7.49
N VAL A 148 22.12 22.39 6.54
CA VAL A 148 23.36 23.17 6.69
C VAL A 148 23.40 24.27 5.65
N ASP A 149 23.28 25.52 6.09
CA ASP A 149 23.27 26.70 5.22
C ASP A 149 23.73 27.92 6.05
N ASP A 150 24.55 28.80 5.51
CA ASP A 150 25.04 30.01 6.22
C ASP A 150 23.96 31.11 6.27
N SER A 151 23.02 31.11 5.30
CA SER A 151 21.88 32.02 5.27
C SER A 151 20.79 31.62 6.27
N ILE A 152 20.56 32.46 7.25
CA ILE A 152 19.48 32.26 8.23
C ILE A 152 18.12 32.08 7.57
N THR A 153 17.86 32.85 6.51
CA THR A 153 16.55 32.83 5.82
C THR A 153 16.36 31.52 5.04
N THR A 154 17.36 31.10 4.25
CA THR A 154 17.31 29.85 3.48
C THR A 154 17.16 28.67 4.41
N ARG A 155 18.00 28.57 5.43
CA ARG A 155 17.97 27.53 6.44
C ARG A 155 16.60 27.41 7.12
N GLN A 156 15.93 28.54 7.43
CA GLN A 156 14.62 28.54 8.05
C GLN A 156 13.52 28.06 7.08
N ILE A 157 13.61 28.44 5.81
CA ILE A 157 12.67 28.02 4.77
C ILE A 157 12.77 26.50 4.57
N GLU A 158 13.99 25.99 4.37
CA GLU A 158 14.23 24.55 4.19
C GLU A 158 13.75 23.73 5.39
N LYS A 159 14.06 24.19 6.62
CA LYS A 159 13.56 23.59 7.84
C LYS A 159 12.03 23.52 7.84
N THR A 160 11.36 24.62 7.50
CA THR A 160 9.90 24.69 7.53
C THR A 160 9.26 23.73 6.52
N ILE A 161 9.81 23.67 5.30
CA ILE A 161 9.35 22.76 4.25
C ILE A 161 9.49 21.31 4.69
N LEU A 162 10.67 20.92 5.15
CA LEU A 162 10.93 19.54 5.58
C LEU A 162 10.10 19.15 6.82
N GLN A 163 9.88 20.06 7.75
CA GLN A 163 9.00 19.82 8.89
C GLN A 163 7.53 19.64 8.48
N ALA A 164 7.06 20.39 7.48
CA ALA A 164 5.72 20.23 6.92
C ALA A 164 5.51 18.84 6.29
N GLU A 165 6.57 18.26 5.70
CA GLU A 165 6.59 16.89 5.17
C GLU A 165 6.74 15.81 6.25
N GLY A 166 6.84 16.20 7.53
CA GLY A 166 6.84 15.28 8.67
C GLY A 166 8.22 14.82 9.16
N PHE A 167 9.32 15.39 8.63
CA PHE A 167 10.67 15.11 9.11
C PHE A 167 10.99 15.83 10.42
N VAL A 168 11.90 15.26 11.23
CA VAL A 168 12.54 15.98 12.31
C VAL A 168 13.77 16.69 11.74
N VAL A 169 13.83 18.00 11.88
CA VAL A 169 14.89 18.79 11.24
C VAL A 169 15.70 19.55 12.28
N ASP A 170 17.00 19.27 12.32
CA ASP A 170 17.98 20.10 12.98
C ASP A 170 18.75 20.94 11.96
N THR A 171 19.42 21.99 12.41
CA THR A 171 20.07 22.96 11.52
C THR A 171 21.49 23.25 11.97
N ALA A 172 22.41 23.48 11.04
CA ALA A 172 23.76 23.95 11.30
C ALA A 172 24.07 25.20 10.46
N THR A 173 24.90 26.07 10.97
CA THR A 173 25.24 27.36 10.35
C THR A 173 26.38 27.27 9.37
N ASP A 174 27.24 26.25 9.53
CA ASP A 174 28.42 25.99 8.72
C ASP A 174 28.83 24.53 8.79
N GLY A 175 29.85 24.15 8.03
CA GLY A 175 30.37 22.79 7.98
C GLY A 175 30.98 22.31 9.30
N ILE A 176 31.54 23.20 10.13
CA ILE A 176 32.14 22.84 11.43
C ILE A 176 31.02 22.50 12.42
N ASP A 177 30.00 23.33 12.48
CA ASP A 177 28.80 23.07 13.31
C ASP A 177 28.13 21.76 12.89
N ALA A 178 27.97 21.54 11.58
CA ALA A 178 27.42 20.29 11.04
C ALA A 178 28.23 19.06 11.47
N LEU A 179 29.57 19.11 11.34
CA LEU A 179 30.46 18.01 11.76
C LEU A 179 30.35 17.73 13.26
N ASN A 180 30.21 18.76 14.09
CA ASN A 180 30.07 18.60 15.53
C ASN A 180 28.72 17.90 15.88
N LYS A 181 27.65 18.25 15.16
CA LYS A 181 26.33 17.61 15.35
C LYS A 181 26.34 16.17 14.92
N ILE A 182 26.91 15.85 13.76
CA ILE A 182 26.99 14.47 13.22
C ILE A 182 27.81 13.54 14.14
N LYS A 183 28.78 14.06 14.87
CA LYS A 183 29.55 13.27 15.85
C LYS A 183 28.73 12.84 17.07
N ASN A 184 27.72 13.63 17.43
CA ASN A 184 26.93 13.44 18.64
C ASN A 184 25.52 12.87 18.37
N GLU A 185 25.02 13.02 17.16
CA GLU A 185 23.67 12.62 16.77
C GLU A 185 23.67 11.88 15.43
N VAL A 186 22.69 11.01 15.22
CA VAL A 186 22.53 10.24 13.98
C VAL A 186 21.47 10.88 13.11
N PHE A 187 21.84 11.29 11.91
CA PHE A 187 20.93 11.83 10.90
C PHE A 187 20.74 10.83 9.77
N ASP A 188 19.49 10.72 9.27
CA ASP A 188 19.17 9.85 8.13
C ASP A 188 19.57 10.53 6.80
N ALA A 189 19.59 11.87 6.76
CA ALA A 189 20.02 12.65 5.59
C ALA A 189 20.59 14.03 6.00
N ILE A 190 21.40 14.60 5.11
CA ILE A 190 21.95 15.94 5.25
C ILE A 190 21.63 16.72 3.98
N VAL A 191 21.06 17.91 4.13
CA VAL A 191 20.85 18.90 3.07
C VAL A 191 21.83 20.03 3.31
N THR A 192 22.72 20.33 2.35
CA THR A 192 23.78 21.33 2.55
C THR A 192 23.95 22.21 1.32
N ASP A 193 24.14 23.51 1.52
CA ASP A 193 24.66 24.37 0.47
C ASP A 193 26.15 24.05 0.22
N ILE A 194 26.56 24.16 -1.06
CA ILE A 194 27.94 23.87 -1.49
C ILE A 194 28.84 25.08 -1.33
N LYS A 195 28.28 26.29 -1.28
CA LYS A 195 29.01 27.56 -1.26
C LYS A 195 28.89 28.29 0.06
N MET A 196 29.28 27.65 1.13
CA MET A 196 29.43 28.30 2.44
C MET A 196 30.87 28.80 2.63
N PRO A 197 31.08 29.91 3.35
CA PRO A 197 32.45 30.43 3.66
C PRO A 197 33.25 29.50 4.55
#